data_a78c296098164bfeecc961c89af9af7d
#
_entry.id   a78c296098164bfeecc961c89af9af7d
#
_cell.length_a   1.000
_cell.length_b   1.000
_cell.length_c   1.000
_cell.angle_alpha   90.00
_cell.angle_beta   90.00
_cell.angle_gamma   90.00
#
_symmetry.space_group_name_H-M   'P 1'
#
loop_
_entity.id
_entity.type
_entity.pdbx_description
1 polymer ?
#
loop_
_entity_poly.entity_id
_entity_poly.type
_entity_poly.pdbx_seq_one_letter_code
_entity_poly.pdbx_strand_id
1 'polypeptide(L)'
;MSRTDRVACGIDIGGSGVKGALVDLETGEFAGERVRIDTPRPSTPEAVAEVCRQIIEQLGVEPDVPVGITFPAPIVHGSVRFMANLDKSWEGVDVNELMTRVLGRRSYALNDADAAGLAEVAYGAAKGVRGTVIVTTLGTGIGSAVIVDGTLVPNTELGHLEIDGHDAETRASSGQKTLQDLSWKRWARRLQRYYSH
;
A
#
# COMPACT_ATOMS: atom_id res chain seq x y z
N MET A 1 -11.16 -16.28 -22.32
CA MET A 1 -10.39 -15.98 -21.08
C MET A 1 -10.92 -16.90 -20.00
N SER A 2 -10.03 -17.65 -19.33
CA SER A 2 -10.44 -18.50 -18.21
C SER A 2 -10.85 -17.61 -17.01
N ARG A 3 -11.52 -18.18 -16.00
CA ARG A 3 -11.89 -17.44 -14.78
C ARG A 3 -10.65 -16.91 -14.05
N THR A 4 -9.53 -17.61 -14.16
CA THR A 4 -8.23 -17.25 -13.58
C THR A 4 -7.55 -16.06 -14.26
N ASP A 5 -7.84 -15.80 -15.56
CA ASP A 5 -7.31 -14.64 -16.28
C ASP A 5 -7.92 -13.30 -15.85
N ARG A 6 -8.99 -13.33 -15.04
CA ARG A 6 -9.77 -12.15 -14.63
C ARG A 6 -9.65 -11.83 -13.14
N VAL A 7 -8.93 -12.64 -12.39
CA VAL A 7 -8.83 -12.49 -10.94
C VAL A 7 -7.36 -12.40 -10.52
N ALA A 8 -7.07 -11.52 -9.57
CA ALA A 8 -5.80 -11.47 -8.86
C ALA A 8 -6.03 -11.54 -7.34
N CYS A 9 -5.02 -12.00 -6.61
CA CYS A 9 -5.02 -11.91 -5.16
C CYS A 9 -4.24 -10.66 -4.74
N GLY A 10 -4.89 -9.77 -3.99
CA GLY A 10 -4.25 -8.62 -3.34
C GLY A 10 -3.98 -8.91 -1.88
N ILE A 11 -2.76 -8.64 -1.41
CA ILE A 11 -2.37 -8.71 0.01
C ILE A 11 -1.88 -7.34 0.46
N ASP A 12 -2.47 -6.82 1.54
CA ASP A 12 -2.10 -5.55 2.17
C ASP A 12 -1.38 -5.84 3.49
N ILE A 13 -0.07 -5.58 3.53
CA ILE A 13 0.77 -5.76 4.72
C ILE A 13 0.78 -4.46 5.51
N GLY A 14 0.12 -4.45 6.66
CA GLY A 14 0.11 -3.31 7.58
C GLY A 14 0.76 -3.61 8.93
N GLY A 15 1.11 -2.58 9.68
CA GLY A 15 1.74 -2.71 11.00
C GLY A 15 0.85 -3.35 12.09
N SER A 16 -0.47 -3.40 11.90
CA SER A 16 -1.42 -4.01 12.84
C SER A 16 -2.12 -5.25 12.31
N GLY A 17 -2.07 -5.50 11.02
CA GLY A 17 -2.73 -6.64 10.38
C GLY A 17 -2.38 -6.75 8.93
N VAL A 18 -2.31 -7.98 8.45
CA VAL A 18 -2.18 -8.33 7.04
C VAL A 18 -3.56 -8.73 6.54
N LYS A 19 -3.96 -8.19 5.40
CA LYS A 19 -5.28 -8.45 4.81
C LYS A 19 -5.10 -8.99 3.40
N GLY A 20 -6.00 -9.86 2.97
CA GLY A 20 -6.01 -10.37 1.61
C GLY A 20 -7.41 -10.52 1.07
N ALA A 21 -7.53 -10.42 -0.25
CA ALA A 21 -8.76 -10.66 -0.98
C ALA A 21 -8.48 -11.05 -2.42
N LEU A 22 -9.41 -11.76 -3.04
CA LEU A 22 -9.47 -11.89 -4.49
C LEU A 22 -10.16 -10.66 -5.09
N VAL A 23 -9.64 -10.16 -6.19
CA VAL A 23 -10.13 -8.98 -6.90
C VAL A 23 -10.41 -9.33 -8.34
N ASP A 24 -11.58 -8.97 -8.84
CA ASP A 24 -11.93 -9.03 -10.26
C ASP A 24 -11.22 -7.88 -10.99
N LEU A 25 -10.33 -8.21 -11.92
CA LEU A 25 -9.51 -7.24 -12.65
C LEU A 25 -10.29 -6.45 -13.71
N GLU A 26 -11.52 -6.83 -14.03
CA GLU A 26 -12.37 -6.07 -14.95
C GLU A 26 -13.11 -4.94 -14.22
N THR A 27 -13.56 -5.20 -13.00
CA THR A 27 -14.37 -4.26 -12.22
C THR A 27 -13.58 -3.53 -11.14
N GLY A 28 -12.49 -4.13 -10.62
CA GLY A 28 -11.76 -3.67 -9.44
C GLY A 28 -12.44 -4.02 -8.13
N GLU A 29 -13.53 -4.80 -8.16
CA GLU A 29 -14.29 -5.20 -6.98
C GLU A 29 -13.75 -6.49 -6.35
N PHE A 30 -14.06 -6.69 -5.08
CA PHE A 30 -13.73 -7.95 -4.41
C PHE A 30 -14.53 -9.12 -5.01
N ALA A 31 -13.82 -10.18 -5.38
CA ALA A 31 -14.40 -11.42 -5.91
C ALA A 31 -14.74 -12.45 -4.81
N GLY A 32 -14.83 -12.02 -3.56
CA GLY A 32 -15.14 -12.88 -2.41
C GLY A 32 -14.93 -12.16 -1.08
N GLU A 33 -14.85 -12.94 -0.01
CA GLU A 33 -14.59 -12.41 1.33
C GLU A 33 -13.16 -11.94 1.50
N ARG A 34 -12.96 -11.02 2.44
CA ARG A 34 -11.65 -10.56 2.87
C ARG A 34 -11.20 -11.35 4.08
N VAL A 35 -9.94 -11.79 4.05
CA VAL A 35 -9.26 -12.41 5.20
C VAL A 35 -8.38 -11.36 5.87
N ARG A 36 -8.34 -11.35 7.19
CA ARG A 36 -7.42 -10.53 7.99
C ARG A 36 -6.79 -11.39 9.08
N ILE A 37 -5.47 -11.33 9.16
CA ILE A 37 -4.67 -11.92 10.25
C ILE A 37 -3.85 -10.81 10.89
N ASP A 38 -3.71 -10.83 12.21
CA ASP A 38 -2.90 -9.83 12.91
C ASP A 38 -1.43 -9.94 12.50
N THR A 39 -0.76 -8.79 12.35
CA THR A 39 0.67 -8.76 12.05
C THR A 39 1.44 -9.39 13.20
N PRO A 40 2.30 -10.38 12.93
CA PRO A 40 3.04 -11.09 13.97
C PRO A 40 4.00 -10.16 14.72
N ARG A 41 4.33 -10.56 15.94
CA ARG A 41 5.31 -9.85 16.75
C ARG A 41 6.36 -10.82 17.29
N PRO A 42 7.64 -10.66 16.89
CA PRO A 42 8.18 -9.64 15.97
C PRO A 42 7.68 -9.82 14.52
N SER A 43 7.55 -8.70 13.79
CA SER A 43 7.08 -8.69 12.40
C SER A 43 8.24 -8.88 11.42
N THR A 44 9.01 -9.96 11.61
CA THR A 44 10.15 -10.30 10.74
C THR A 44 9.70 -10.68 9.33
N PRO A 45 10.58 -10.61 8.32
CA PRO A 45 10.27 -11.01 6.96
C PRO A 45 9.63 -12.39 6.84
N GLU A 46 10.20 -13.39 7.50
CA GLU A 46 9.71 -14.76 7.47
C GLU A 46 8.36 -14.92 8.15
N ALA A 47 8.17 -14.26 9.30
CA ALA A 47 6.92 -14.36 10.05
C ALA A 47 5.75 -13.71 9.28
N VAL A 48 5.98 -12.57 8.63
CA VAL A 48 4.96 -11.89 7.81
C VAL A 48 4.71 -12.66 6.52
N ALA A 49 5.75 -13.20 5.88
CA ALA A 49 5.58 -14.02 4.68
C ALA A 49 4.76 -15.30 4.96
N GLU A 50 4.93 -15.89 6.13
CA GLU A 50 4.11 -17.03 6.57
C GLU A 50 2.63 -16.62 6.76
N VAL A 51 2.36 -15.45 7.31
CA VAL A 51 0.99 -14.91 7.39
C VAL A 51 0.39 -14.70 5.99
N CYS A 52 1.16 -14.20 5.04
CA CYS A 52 0.71 -14.08 3.65
C CYS A 52 0.36 -15.44 3.04
N ARG A 53 1.14 -16.49 3.33
CA ARG A 53 0.87 -17.87 2.91
C ARG A 53 -0.46 -18.37 3.49
N GLN A 54 -0.71 -18.15 4.80
CA GLN A 54 -1.96 -18.53 5.45
C GLN A 54 -3.17 -17.81 4.85
N ILE A 55 -3.03 -16.54 4.48
CA ILE A 55 -4.11 -15.78 3.80
C ILE A 55 -4.42 -16.41 2.44
N ILE A 56 -3.42 -16.74 1.65
CA ILE A 56 -3.59 -17.41 0.34
C ILE A 56 -4.31 -18.74 0.49
N GLU A 57 -3.95 -19.53 1.51
CA GLU A 57 -4.60 -20.81 1.80
C GLU A 57 -6.07 -20.63 2.23
N GLN A 58 -6.34 -19.67 3.13
CA GLN A 58 -7.71 -19.40 3.59
C GLN A 58 -8.61 -18.88 2.45
N LEU A 59 -8.06 -18.11 1.52
CA LEU A 59 -8.77 -17.62 0.34
C LEU A 59 -8.92 -18.69 -0.75
N GLY A 60 -8.24 -19.83 -0.64
CA GLY A 60 -8.26 -20.87 -1.67
C GLY A 60 -7.73 -20.38 -3.02
N VAL A 61 -6.65 -19.56 -3.01
CA VAL A 61 -6.11 -18.94 -4.23
C VAL A 61 -5.48 -19.99 -5.13
N GLU A 62 -6.04 -20.17 -6.32
CA GLU A 62 -5.52 -21.12 -7.32
C GLU A 62 -4.06 -20.83 -7.69
N PRO A 63 -3.24 -21.85 -8.06
CA PRO A 63 -1.80 -21.68 -8.25
C PRO A 63 -1.39 -20.69 -9.34
N ASP A 64 -2.20 -20.51 -10.37
CA ASP A 64 -1.98 -19.63 -11.52
C ASP A 64 -2.48 -18.19 -11.31
N VAL A 65 -3.20 -17.92 -10.22
CA VAL A 65 -3.66 -16.57 -9.88
C VAL A 65 -2.48 -15.70 -9.43
N PRO A 66 -2.22 -14.54 -10.07
CA PRO A 66 -1.14 -13.64 -9.67
C PRO A 66 -1.39 -13.00 -8.31
N VAL A 67 -0.30 -12.68 -7.59
CA VAL A 67 -0.34 -12.05 -6.27
C VAL A 67 0.33 -10.69 -6.32
N GLY A 68 -0.44 -9.64 -6.00
CA GLY A 68 0.04 -8.29 -5.73
C GLY A 68 0.12 -8.03 -4.23
N ILE A 69 1.19 -7.39 -3.77
CA ILE A 69 1.43 -7.11 -2.35
C ILE A 69 1.63 -5.62 -2.15
N THR A 70 0.85 -5.00 -1.26
CA THR A 70 1.14 -3.65 -0.80
C THR A 70 2.00 -3.71 0.46
N PHE A 71 2.97 -2.80 0.54
CA PHE A 71 3.98 -2.82 1.58
C PHE A 71 4.15 -1.41 2.19
N PRO A 72 4.22 -1.27 3.52
CA PRO A 72 4.22 0.04 4.18
C PRO A 72 5.64 0.66 4.22
N ALA A 73 6.32 0.64 3.08
CA ALA A 73 7.66 1.22 2.90
C ALA A 73 7.97 1.44 1.42
N PRO A 74 8.93 2.33 1.10
CA PRO A 74 9.45 2.47 -0.24
C PRO A 74 10.12 1.19 -0.75
N ILE A 75 9.71 0.72 -1.93
CA ILE A 75 10.25 -0.45 -2.63
C ILE A 75 11.05 0.02 -3.84
N VAL A 76 12.36 -0.20 -3.83
CA VAL A 76 13.25 0.16 -4.93
C VAL A 76 13.91 -1.08 -5.51
N HIS A 77 13.63 -1.39 -6.77
CA HIS A 77 14.10 -2.61 -7.43
C HIS A 77 13.78 -3.89 -6.64
N GLY A 78 12.56 -3.97 -6.06
CA GLY A 78 12.11 -5.09 -5.24
C GLY A 78 12.55 -5.04 -3.78
N SER A 79 13.49 -4.18 -3.40
CA SER A 79 14.07 -4.15 -2.05
C SER A 79 13.53 -3.02 -1.19
N VAL A 80 13.32 -3.30 0.09
CA VAL A 80 12.95 -2.32 1.13
C VAL A 80 14.13 -1.41 1.43
N ARG A 81 13.96 -0.10 1.33
CA ARG A 81 15.01 0.88 1.61
C ARG A 81 15.03 1.37 3.04
N PHE A 82 13.87 1.50 3.63
CA PHE A 82 13.69 1.99 5.00
C PHE A 82 12.43 1.36 5.60
N MET A 83 12.44 1.07 6.91
CA MET A 83 11.30 0.46 7.59
C MET A 83 10.96 1.22 8.88
N ALA A 84 9.73 1.77 8.94
CA ALA A 84 9.21 2.45 10.12
C ALA A 84 8.16 1.60 10.87
N ASN A 85 7.35 0.82 10.14
CA ASN A 85 6.11 0.25 10.67
C ASN A 85 6.19 -1.25 10.98
N LEU A 86 7.25 -1.93 10.53
CA LEU A 86 7.53 -3.34 10.80
C LEU A 86 8.93 -3.50 11.43
N ASP A 87 9.38 -4.75 11.59
CA ASP A 87 10.72 -5.04 12.10
C ASP A 87 11.80 -4.50 11.15
N LYS A 88 12.87 -3.94 11.72
CA LYS A 88 13.97 -3.36 10.91
C LYS A 88 14.75 -4.38 10.09
N SER A 89 14.61 -5.67 10.39
CA SER A 89 15.19 -6.76 9.57
C SER A 89 14.67 -6.78 8.12
N TRP A 90 13.63 -6.03 7.81
CA TRP A 90 13.15 -5.82 6.44
C TRP A 90 14.07 -4.96 5.58
N GLU A 91 14.90 -4.11 6.19
CA GLU A 91 15.79 -3.22 5.43
C GLU A 91 16.80 -4.03 4.59
N GLY A 92 16.81 -3.79 3.29
CA GLY A 92 17.62 -4.53 2.32
C GLY A 92 17.01 -5.83 1.80
N VAL A 93 15.88 -6.28 2.34
CA VAL A 93 15.20 -7.51 1.87
C VAL A 93 14.57 -7.27 0.51
N ASP A 94 14.80 -8.17 -0.44
CA ASP A 94 14.01 -8.24 -1.68
C ASP A 94 12.67 -8.92 -1.38
N VAL A 95 11.61 -8.09 -1.34
CA VAL A 95 10.25 -8.56 -1.01
C VAL A 95 9.71 -9.47 -2.11
N ASN A 96 10.02 -9.18 -3.37
CA ASN A 96 9.55 -9.99 -4.50
C ASN A 96 10.16 -11.39 -4.46
N GLU A 97 11.46 -11.49 -4.19
CA GLU A 97 12.16 -12.77 -4.08
C GLU A 97 11.65 -13.57 -2.87
N LEU A 98 11.58 -12.94 -1.69
CA LEU A 98 11.09 -13.58 -0.46
C LEU A 98 9.68 -14.14 -0.67
N MET A 99 8.76 -13.31 -1.13
CA MET A 99 7.35 -13.70 -1.29
C MET A 99 7.18 -14.74 -2.40
N THR A 100 7.90 -14.61 -3.51
CA THR A 100 7.86 -15.62 -4.56
C THR A 100 8.31 -16.99 -4.04
N ARG A 101 9.38 -17.02 -3.24
CA ARG A 101 9.89 -18.25 -2.62
C ARG A 101 8.90 -18.85 -1.61
N VAL A 102 8.34 -18.03 -0.70
CA VAL A 102 7.46 -18.52 0.37
C VAL A 102 6.08 -18.91 -0.17
N LEU A 103 5.54 -18.13 -1.11
CA LEU A 103 4.21 -18.37 -1.66
C LEU A 103 4.22 -19.39 -2.82
N GLY A 104 5.40 -19.78 -3.31
CA GLY A 104 5.55 -20.72 -4.42
C GLY A 104 5.00 -20.22 -5.75
N ARG A 105 4.83 -18.90 -5.90
CA ARG A 105 4.27 -18.23 -7.07
C ARG A 105 4.81 -16.82 -7.25
N ARG A 106 4.76 -16.30 -8.46
CA ARG A 106 5.15 -14.91 -8.75
C ARG A 106 4.38 -13.93 -7.88
N SER A 107 5.11 -13.06 -7.19
CA SER A 107 4.56 -12.01 -6.34
C SER A 107 5.24 -10.69 -6.65
N TYR A 108 4.47 -9.61 -6.66
CA TYR A 108 4.95 -8.27 -6.94
C TYR A 108 4.56 -7.34 -5.80
N ALA A 109 5.56 -6.69 -5.21
CA ALA A 109 5.35 -5.73 -4.13
C ALA A 109 5.47 -4.29 -4.63
N LEU A 110 4.59 -3.44 -4.12
CA LEU A 110 4.61 -1.98 -4.28
C LEU A 110 4.43 -1.30 -2.92
N ASN A 111 4.86 -0.04 -2.83
CA ASN A 111 4.42 0.80 -1.72
C ASN A 111 2.88 0.88 -1.69
N ASP A 112 2.29 0.99 -0.50
CA ASP A 112 0.85 0.98 -0.29
C ASP A 112 0.14 2.20 -0.93
N ALA A 113 0.74 3.39 -0.84
CA ALA A 113 0.21 4.60 -1.49
C ALA A 113 0.35 4.53 -3.02
N ASP A 114 1.47 4.01 -3.53
CA ASP A 114 1.67 3.78 -4.97
C ASP A 114 0.61 2.82 -5.52
N ALA A 115 0.33 1.74 -4.81
CA ALA A 115 -0.71 0.78 -5.20
C ALA A 115 -2.12 1.41 -5.18
N ALA A 116 -2.42 2.25 -4.16
CA ALA A 116 -3.67 3.00 -4.11
C ALA A 116 -3.81 3.95 -5.30
N GLY A 117 -2.72 4.65 -5.67
CA GLY A 117 -2.69 5.52 -6.85
C GLY A 117 -2.98 4.78 -8.15
N LEU A 118 -2.38 3.62 -8.35
CA LEU A 118 -2.65 2.77 -9.52
C LEU A 118 -4.10 2.27 -9.55
N ALA A 119 -4.68 1.93 -8.40
CA ALA A 119 -6.07 1.52 -8.31
C ALA A 119 -7.03 2.67 -8.69
N GLU A 120 -6.75 3.91 -8.26
CA GLU A 120 -7.53 5.08 -8.63
C GLU A 120 -7.49 5.37 -10.14
N VAL A 121 -6.34 5.16 -10.78
CA VAL A 121 -6.20 5.32 -12.24
C VAL A 121 -6.91 4.20 -13.01
N ALA A 122 -6.86 2.98 -12.50
CA ALA A 122 -7.48 1.83 -13.16
C ALA A 122 -9.01 1.81 -12.99
N TYR A 123 -9.51 2.10 -11.79
CA TYR A 123 -10.90 1.85 -11.41
C TYR A 123 -11.60 3.05 -10.75
N GLY A 124 -10.85 4.03 -10.22
CA GLY A 124 -11.37 5.10 -9.38
C GLY A 124 -11.52 6.44 -10.09
N ALA A 125 -11.41 7.51 -9.30
CA ALA A 125 -11.65 8.89 -9.71
C ALA A 125 -10.65 9.41 -10.77
N ALA A 126 -9.47 8.79 -10.87
CA ALA A 126 -8.44 9.16 -11.83
C ALA A 126 -8.51 8.38 -13.16
N LYS A 127 -9.52 7.53 -13.35
CA LYS A 127 -9.68 6.74 -14.58
C LYS A 127 -9.86 7.63 -15.80
N GLY A 128 -8.96 7.48 -16.78
CA GLY A 128 -8.98 8.25 -18.02
C GLY A 128 -8.50 9.69 -17.90
N VAL A 129 -8.05 10.15 -16.73
CA VAL A 129 -7.46 11.47 -16.55
C VAL A 129 -6.08 11.51 -17.20
N ARG A 130 -5.84 12.54 -18.05
CA ARG A 130 -4.54 12.81 -18.67
C ARG A 130 -3.74 13.82 -17.87
N GLY A 131 -2.42 13.82 -18.09
CA GLY A 131 -1.50 14.70 -17.39
C GLY A 131 -1.09 14.12 -16.03
N THR A 132 -0.83 14.99 -15.06
CA THR A 132 -0.36 14.61 -13.73
C THR A 132 -1.52 14.41 -12.77
N VAL A 133 -1.59 13.23 -12.17
CA VAL A 133 -2.51 12.87 -11.08
C VAL A 133 -1.68 12.69 -9.82
N ILE A 134 -2.10 13.32 -8.73
CA ILE A 134 -1.52 13.12 -7.39
C ILE A 134 -2.63 12.52 -6.51
N VAL A 135 -2.37 11.34 -5.98
CA VAL A 135 -3.23 10.68 -4.99
C VAL A 135 -2.57 10.80 -3.64
N THR A 136 -3.31 11.21 -2.62
CA THR A 136 -2.82 11.25 -1.24
C THR A 136 -3.67 10.37 -0.34
N THR A 137 -3.04 9.55 0.49
CA THR A 137 -3.69 8.75 1.53
C THR A 137 -3.48 9.43 2.89
N LEU A 138 -4.57 9.70 3.61
CA LEU A 138 -4.54 10.37 4.90
C LEU A 138 -4.79 9.36 6.02
N GLY A 139 -3.72 8.70 6.47
CA GLY A 139 -3.75 7.69 7.51
C GLY A 139 -2.95 8.09 8.75
N THR A 140 -2.20 7.17 9.34
CA THR A 140 -1.22 7.43 10.41
C THR A 140 -0.21 8.48 9.97
N GLY A 141 0.30 8.35 8.74
CA GLY A 141 1.08 9.34 8.01
C GLY A 141 0.30 9.93 6.83
N ILE A 142 1.02 10.50 5.86
CA ILE A 142 0.50 10.94 4.56
C ILE A 142 1.26 10.16 3.48
N GLY A 143 0.59 9.17 2.88
CA GLY A 143 1.12 8.52 1.69
C GLY A 143 0.79 9.32 0.43
N SER A 144 1.59 9.16 -0.61
CA SER A 144 1.36 9.84 -1.89
C SER A 144 1.77 8.96 -3.07
N ALA A 145 1.03 9.09 -4.16
CA ALA A 145 1.41 8.53 -5.45
C ALA A 145 1.29 9.60 -6.53
N VAL A 146 2.29 9.71 -7.37
CA VAL A 146 2.30 10.60 -8.53
C VAL A 146 2.24 9.76 -9.80
N ILE A 147 1.24 10.02 -10.64
CA ILE A 147 1.04 9.32 -11.90
C ILE A 147 1.04 10.37 -13.04
N VAL A 148 1.82 10.13 -14.07
CA VAL A 148 1.90 10.99 -15.25
C VAL A 148 1.42 10.20 -16.46
N ASP A 149 0.33 10.65 -17.08
CA ASP A 149 -0.30 9.98 -18.24
C ASP A 149 -0.48 8.46 -18.04
N GLY A 150 -0.94 8.08 -16.84
CA GLY A 150 -1.18 6.68 -16.45
C GLY A 150 0.08 5.91 -16.00
N THR A 151 1.26 6.54 -16.00
CA THR A 151 2.52 5.93 -15.57
C THR A 151 2.88 6.37 -14.15
N LEU A 152 3.05 5.43 -13.25
CA LEU A 152 3.46 5.69 -11.87
C LEU A 152 4.90 6.22 -11.81
N VAL A 153 5.10 7.30 -11.06
CA VAL A 153 6.42 7.74 -10.56
C VAL A 153 6.58 7.16 -9.15
N PRO A 154 7.33 6.06 -8.97
CA PRO A 154 7.29 5.30 -7.73
C PRO A 154 7.96 6.02 -6.56
N ASN A 155 7.45 5.73 -5.36
CA ASN A 155 8.03 6.18 -4.08
C ASN A 155 8.17 7.71 -3.96
N THR A 156 7.13 8.46 -4.28
CA THR A 156 7.14 9.94 -4.27
C THR A 156 6.82 10.54 -2.90
N GLU A 157 7.06 9.95 -1.85
CA GLU A 157 6.95 10.32 -0.42
C GLU A 157 6.68 11.81 -0.11
N LEU A 158 5.66 12.42 -0.74
CA LEU A 158 5.33 13.85 -0.56
C LEU A 158 4.83 14.18 0.86
N GLY A 159 4.44 13.18 1.64
CA GLY A 159 4.13 13.33 3.06
C GLY A 159 5.32 13.81 3.89
N HIS A 160 6.55 13.54 3.43
CA HIS A 160 7.80 13.94 4.07
C HIS A 160 8.36 15.29 3.59
N LEU A 161 7.59 16.06 2.83
CA LEU A 161 7.98 17.45 2.51
C LEU A 161 8.14 18.26 3.79
N GLU A 162 9.24 19.02 3.86
CA GLU A 162 9.45 19.98 4.95
C GLU A 162 8.62 21.23 4.71
N ILE A 163 7.67 21.52 5.57
CA ILE A 163 6.82 22.69 5.53
C ILE A 163 6.92 23.43 6.87
N ASP A 164 7.33 24.70 6.83
CA ASP A 164 7.52 25.52 8.02
C ASP A 164 8.45 24.88 9.08
N GLY A 165 9.53 24.20 8.63
CA GLY A 165 10.49 23.55 9.49
C GLY A 165 10.01 22.22 10.11
N HIS A 166 8.94 21.62 9.56
CA HIS A 166 8.38 20.36 10.02
C HIS A 166 8.08 19.44 8.85
N ASP A 167 8.27 18.15 9.05
CA ASP A 167 7.76 17.11 8.18
C ASP A 167 6.22 17.22 8.10
N ALA A 168 5.67 17.30 6.89
CA ALA A 168 4.27 17.61 6.64
C ALA A 168 3.31 16.64 7.34
N GLU A 169 3.60 15.32 7.30
CA GLU A 169 2.74 14.32 7.92
C GLU A 169 2.67 14.45 9.44
N THR A 170 3.73 14.97 10.09
CA THR A 170 3.74 15.20 11.53
C THR A 170 2.77 16.32 11.97
N ARG A 171 2.20 17.03 11.02
CA ARG A 171 1.24 18.12 11.25
C ARG A 171 -0.13 17.88 10.65
N ALA A 172 -0.18 17.27 9.45
CA ALA A 172 -1.39 17.21 8.63
C ALA A 172 -2.00 15.81 8.47
N SER A 173 -1.33 14.74 8.93
CA SER A 173 -1.90 13.39 8.84
C SER A 173 -3.18 13.23 9.69
N SER A 174 -4.00 12.24 9.34
CA SER A 174 -5.18 11.86 10.13
C SER A 174 -4.78 11.36 11.52
N GLY A 175 -3.63 10.68 11.63
CA GLY A 175 -3.05 10.29 12.92
C GLY A 175 -2.82 11.48 13.83
N GLN A 176 -2.28 12.58 13.30
CA GLN A 176 -2.07 13.82 14.08
C GLN A 176 -3.36 14.52 14.44
N LYS A 177 -4.38 14.46 13.58
CA LYS A 177 -5.72 14.95 13.95
C LYS A 177 -6.24 14.26 15.20
N THR A 178 -6.13 12.93 15.22
CA THR A 178 -6.61 12.12 16.36
C THR A 178 -5.75 12.35 17.61
N LEU A 179 -4.44 12.30 17.48
CA LEU A 179 -3.49 12.45 18.60
C LEU A 179 -3.64 13.80 19.31
N GLN A 180 -3.90 14.87 18.55
CA GLN A 180 -4.01 16.24 19.07
C GLN A 180 -5.46 16.70 19.27
N ASP A 181 -6.43 15.80 19.14
CA ASP A 181 -7.88 16.10 19.21
C ASP A 181 -8.28 17.34 18.40
N LEU A 182 -7.78 17.40 17.15
CA LEU A 182 -8.07 18.55 16.29
C LEU A 182 -9.52 18.51 15.80
N SER A 183 -10.21 19.63 15.92
CA SER A 183 -11.47 19.79 15.21
C SER A 183 -11.26 19.67 13.68
N TRP A 184 -12.30 19.24 12.96
CA TRP A 184 -12.26 19.15 11.49
C TRP A 184 -11.80 20.45 10.83
N LYS A 185 -12.26 21.61 11.36
CA LYS A 185 -11.86 22.93 10.84
C LYS A 185 -10.36 23.21 11.03
N ARG A 186 -9.78 22.82 12.18
CA ARG A 186 -8.34 22.99 12.43
C ARG A 186 -7.52 22.06 11.54
N TRP A 187 -7.95 20.81 11.40
CA TRP A 187 -7.26 19.85 10.53
C TRP A 187 -7.34 20.25 9.06
N ALA A 188 -8.51 20.69 8.58
CA ALA A 188 -8.66 21.20 7.21
C ALA A 188 -7.70 22.36 6.89
N ARG A 189 -7.43 23.28 7.85
CA ARG A 189 -6.43 24.34 7.64
C ARG A 189 -5.00 23.78 7.48
N ARG A 190 -4.65 22.71 8.20
CA ARG A 190 -3.34 22.07 8.05
C ARG A 190 -3.22 21.37 6.71
N LEU A 191 -4.26 20.68 6.28
CA LEU A 191 -4.32 20.08 4.94
C LEU A 191 -4.26 21.15 3.85
N GLN A 192 -4.99 22.27 4.01
CA GLN A 192 -4.91 23.39 3.07
C GLN A 192 -3.47 23.94 2.96
N ARG A 193 -2.75 24.06 4.08
CA ARG A 193 -1.34 24.49 4.06
C ARG A 193 -0.46 23.50 3.32
N TYR A 194 -0.67 22.20 3.54
CA TYR A 194 0.03 21.11 2.84
C TYR A 194 -0.22 21.14 1.33
N TYR A 195 -1.48 21.18 0.91
CA TYR A 195 -1.83 21.15 -0.51
C TYR A 195 -1.52 22.46 -1.26
N SER A 196 -1.25 23.55 -0.55
CA SER A 196 -0.87 24.84 -1.17
C SER A 196 0.64 25.06 -1.22
N HIS A 197 1.44 24.13 -0.71
CA HIS A 197 2.89 24.19 -0.74
C HIS A 197 3.44 23.62 -2.04
#